data_4b83ceee36a08cb16f0cb8a9d3cb1448
#
_entry.id   4b83ceee36a08cb16f0cb8a9d3cb1448
#
_cell.length_a   1.000
_cell.length_b   1.000
_cell.length_c   1.000
_cell.angle_alpha   90.00
_cell.angle_beta   90.00
_cell.angle_gamma   90.00
#
_symmetry.space_group_name_H-M   'P 1'
#
loop_
_entity.id
_entity.type
_entity.pdbx_description
1 polymer ?
#
loop_
_entity_poly.entity_id
_entity_poly.type
_entity_poly.pdbx_seq_one_letter_code
_entity_poly.pdbx_strand_id
1 'polypeptide(L)'
;MATKYDAIVIGTGQAGPSLAVRLADTGMKVAVIERKRFGGTCVNNGCIPTKTLVASARTAHVARRAGDYGVTIPGSIAVDMKRVKVRKDAVVRQSSDGLEKWLRNTQNLTVIEGHARFVDAHRVRVGDELLEADKFFINVGGRASIPPLRGVRQR
;
A
#
# COMPACT_ATOMS: atom_id res chain seq x y z
N MET A 1 18.07 -17.32 -18.79
CA MET A 1 18.78 -16.04 -18.99
C MET A 1 18.16 -14.99 -18.07
N ALA A 2 18.95 -13.99 -17.61
CA ALA A 2 18.41 -12.91 -16.80
C ALA A 2 17.71 -11.85 -17.67
N THR A 3 16.55 -11.37 -17.24
CA THR A 3 15.90 -10.23 -17.87
C THR A 3 16.52 -8.93 -17.36
N LYS A 4 16.99 -8.07 -18.30
CA LYS A 4 17.70 -6.83 -17.96
C LYS A 4 16.73 -5.63 -17.85
N TYR A 5 16.98 -4.82 -16.83
CA TYR A 5 16.33 -3.54 -16.55
C TYR A 5 17.38 -2.47 -16.22
N ASP A 6 17.06 -1.21 -16.41
CA ASP A 6 17.93 -0.10 -16.00
C ASP A 6 17.81 0.13 -14.47
N ALA A 7 16.62 -0.14 -13.93
CA ALA A 7 16.36 -0.02 -12.51
C ALA A 7 15.31 -1.04 -12.03
N ILE A 8 15.46 -1.50 -10.79
CA ILE A 8 14.49 -2.37 -10.12
C ILE A 8 14.07 -1.72 -8.80
N VAL A 9 12.75 -1.55 -8.61
CA VAL A 9 12.16 -1.05 -7.37
C VAL A 9 11.51 -2.23 -6.64
N ILE A 10 11.94 -2.48 -5.39
CA ILE A 10 11.42 -3.59 -4.58
C ILE A 10 10.46 -3.04 -3.54
N GLY A 11 9.16 -3.30 -3.73
CA GLY A 11 8.07 -2.88 -2.88
C GLY A 11 7.28 -1.70 -3.43
N THR A 12 5.95 -1.78 -3.30
CA THR A 12 4.97 -0.77 -3.74
C THR A 12 4.39 0.05 -2.59
N GLY A 13 5.16 0.23 -1.50
CA GLY A 13 4.83 1.19 -0.45
C GLY A 13 4.85 2.63 -0.99
N GLN A 14 4.68 3.63 -0.10
CA GLN A 14 4.43 5.02 -0.53
C GLN A 14 5.48 5.62 -1.47
N ALA A 15 6.76 5.26 -1.34
CA ALA A 15 7.83 5.81 -2.18
C ALA A 15 8.00 5.03 -3.49
N GLY A 16 7.79 3.70 -3.48
CA GLY A 16 8.11 2.81 -4.61
C GLY A 16 7.39 3.17 -5.90
N PRO A 17 6.05 3.26 -5.92
CA PRO A 17 5.29 3.54 -7.13
C PRO A 17 5.67 4.86 -7.82
N SER A 18 5.70 5.94 -7.06
CA SER A 18 6.05 7.26 -7.61
C SER A 18 7.47 7.30 -8.15
N LEU A 19 8.41 6.62 -7.50
CA LEU A 19 9.78 6.49 -7.97
C LEU A 19 9.85 5.65 -9.26
N ALA A 20 9.18 4.48 -9.28
CA ALA A 20 9.18 3.59 -10.44
C ALA A 20 8.62 4.28 -11.69
N VAL A 21 7.48 4.97 -11.54
CA VAL A 21 6.88 5.75 -12.63
C VAL A 21 7.80 6.88 -13.08
N ARG A 22 8.37 7.63 -12.14
CA ARG A 22 9.29 8.73 -12.47
C ARG A 22 10.51 8.26 -13.27
N LEU A 23 11.08 7.11 -12.91
CA LEU A 23 12.20 6.50 -13.66
C LEU A 23 11.73 6.05 -15.06
N ALA A 24 10.57 5.40 -15.15
CA ALA A 24 10.01 4.97 -16.44
C ALA A 24 9.72 6.14 -17.38
N ASP A 25 9.22 7.27 -16.86
CA ASP A 25 8.96 8.50 -17.60
C ASP A 25 10.24 9.15 -18.18
N THR A 26 11.42 8.82 -17.62
CA THR A 26 12.71 9.25 -18.21
C THR A 26 13.20 8.34 -19.33
N GLY A 27 12.41 7.34 -19.72
CA GLY A 27 12.74 6.36 -20.76
C GLY A 27 13.49 5.14 -20.26
N MET A 28 13.74 5.02 -18.96
CA MET A 28 14.37 3.83 -18.36
C MET A 28 13.42 2.63 -18.42
N LYS A 29 13.97 1.44 -18.70
CA LYS A 29 13.27 0.16 -18.55
C LYS A 29 13.29 -0.23 -17.08
N VAL A 30 12.14 -0.16 -16.40
CA VAL A 30 12.03 -0.34 -14.94
C VAL A 30 11.22 -1.59 -14.62
N ALA A 31 11.63 -2.35 -13.59
CA ALA A 31 10.77 -3.33 -12.94
C ALA A 31 10.37 -2.85 -11.55
N VAL A 32 9.10 -3.06 -11.18
CA VAL A 32 8.63 -2.92 -9.81
C VAL A 32 8.13 -4.26 -9.29
N ILE A 33 8.60 -4.66 -8.12
CA ILE A 33 8.32 -5.97 -7.54
C ILE A 33 7.48 -5.80 -6.28
N GLU A 34 6.33 -6.49 -6.21
CA GLU A 34 5.48 -6.51 -5.00
C GLU A 34 5.18 -7.97 -4.61
N ARG A 35 5.31 -8.27 -3.33
CA ARG A 35 5.10 -9.65 -2.84
C ARG A 35 3.72 -9.94 -2.26
N LYS A 36 2.90 -8.92 -1.98
CA LYS A 36 1.63 -9.10 -1.27
C LYS A 36 0.50 -8.25 -1.84
N ARG A 37 0.48 -6.95 -1.49
CA ARG A 37 -0.59 -6.00 -1.83
C ARG A 37 0.00 -4.68 -2.22
N PHE A 38 -0.46 -4.15 -3.32
CA PHE A 38 -0.06 -2.83 -3.79
C PHE A 38 -0.42 -1.73 -2.79
N GLY A 39 0.49 -0.76 -2.61
CA GLY A 39 0.31 0.38 -1.73
C GLY A 39 0.90 0.23 -0.32
N GLY A 40 1.43 -0.96 0.02
CA GLY A 40 2.09 -1.21 1.31
C GLY A 40 1.20 -0.94 2.52
N THR A 41 1.83 -0.61 3.65
CA THR A 41 1.13 -0.41 4.94
C THR A 41 0.15 0.74 4.89
N CYS A 42 0.50 1.88 4.29
CA CYS A 42 -0.35 3.07 4.28
C CYS A 42 -1.71 2.80 3.63
N VAL A 43 -1.72 2.20 2.44
CA VAL A 43 -2.96 1.90 1.72
C VAL A 43 -3.76 0.80 2.41
N ASN A 44 -3.10 -0.28 2.81
CA ASN A 44 -3.80 -1.51 3.23
C ASN A 44 -4.15 -1.57 4.72
N ASN A 45 -3.29 -1.05 5.60
CA ASN A 45 -3.43 -1.25 7.04
C ASN A 45 -3.22 0.04 7.87
N GLY A 46 -2.89 1.16 7.23
CA GLY A 46 -2.51 2.42 7.89
C GLY A 46 -3.42 3.59 7.53
N CYS A 47 -2.90 4.51 6.73
CA CYS A 47 -3.52 5.81 6.45
C CYS A 47 -4.94 5.70 5.87
N ILE A 48 -5.11 4.91 4.82
CA ILE A 48 -6.40 4.80 4.11
C ILE A 48 -7.50 4.21 5.01
N PRO A 49 -7.34 3.02 5.60
CA PRO A 49 -8.39 2.48 6.47
C PRO A 49 -8.65 3.37 7.69
N THR A 50 -7.61 3.93 8.32
CA THR A 50 -7.76 4.80 9.49
C THR A 50 -8.53 6.06 9.14
N LYS A 51 -8.16 6.78 8.06
CA LYS A 51 -8.87 7.99 7.62
C LYS A 51 -10.31 7.70 7.24
N THR A 52 -10.59 6.55 6.64
CA THR A 52 -11.95 6.13 6.27
C THR A 52 -12.82 5.88 7.51
N LEU A 53 -12.26 5.25 8.55
CA LEU A 53 -12.95 5.05 9.83
C LEU A 53 -13.16 6.37 10.56
N VAL A 54 -12.15 7.25 10.61
CA VAL A 54 -12.25 8.59 11.22
C VAL A 54 -13.33 9.42 10.54
N ALA A 55 -13.47 9.36 9.21
CA ALA A 55 -14.54 10.05 8.50
C ALA A 55 -15.94 9.59 8.95
N SER A 56 -16.16 8.29 9.13
CA SER A 56 -17.41 7.75 9.64
C SER A 56 -17.67 8.16 11.10
N ALA A 57 -16.63 8.11 11.95
CA ALA A 57 -16.71 8.55 13.34
C ALA A 57 -17.05 10.05 13.45
N ARG A 58 -16.41 10.89 12.62
CA ARG A 58 -16.68 12.33 12.54
C ARG A 58 -18.12 12.61 12.12
N THR A 59 -18.65 11.90 11.13
CA THR A 59 -20.05 12.03 10.69
C THR A 59 -21.01 11.75 11.84
N ALA A 60 -20.81 10.67 12.59
CA ALA A 60 -21.62 10.33 13.75
C ALA A 60 -21.50 11.37 14.87
N HIS A 61 -20.29 11.90 15.10
CA HIS A 61 -20.04 12.95 16.09
C HIS A 61 -20.78 14.25 15.73
N VAL A 62 -20.66 14.69 14.47
CA VAL A 62 -21.35 15.89 13.99
C VAL A 62 -22.87 15.74 14.09
N ALA A 63 -23.41 14.57 13.68
CA ALA A 63 -24.84 14.30 13.78
C ALA A 63 -25.36 14.36 15.24
N ARG A 64 -24.60 13.84 16.22
CA ARG A 64 -24.97 13.90 17.65
C ARG A 64 -24.96 15.31 18.19
N ARG A 65 -24.14 16.19 17.63
CA ARG A 65 -24.01 17.60 18.02
C ARG A 65 -24.80 18.56 17.14
N ALA A 66 -25.64 18.05 16.25
CA ALA A 66 -26.42 18.88 15.32
C ALA A 66 -27.26 19.96 16.05
N GLY A 67 -27.77 19.65 17.24
CA GLY A 67 -28.53 20.60 18.08
C GLY A 67 -27.74 21.84 18.48
N ASP A 68 -26.44 21.75 18.69
CA ASP A 68 -25.55 22.86 18.99
C ASP A 68 -25.55 23.92 17.86
N TYR A 69 -25.94 23.51 16.66
CA TYR A 69 -25.98 24.31 15.44
C TYR A 69 -27.40 24.60 14.97
N GLY A 70 -28.40 24.36 15.82
CA GLY A 70 -29.83 24.61 15.49
C GLY A 70 -30.45 23.58 14.53
N VAL A 71 -29.77 22.44 14.27
CA VAL A 71 -30.30 21.38 13.40
C VAL A 71 -30.91 20.25 14.24
N THR A 72 -32.20 20.01 14.07
CA THR A 72 -32.92 18.95 14.79
C THR A 72 -32.89 17.67 14.01
N ILE A 73 -32.33 16.60 14.61
CA ILE A 73 -32.35 15.23 14.06
C ILE A 73 -33.26 14.41 14.98
N PRO A 74 -34.40 13.92 14.49
CA PRO A 74 -35.32 13.14 15.32
C PRO A 74 -34.71 11.76 15.62
N GLY A 75 -34.87 11.31 16.88
CA GLY A 75 -34.44 10.02 17.35
C GLY A 75 -32.92 9.93 17.73
N SER A 76 -32.45 8.71 17.99
CA SER A 76 -31.08 8.46 18.38
C SER A 76 -30.17 8.21 17.17
N ILE A 77 -28.94 8.75 17.21
CA ILE A 77 -27.93 8.51 16.18
C ILE A 77 -27.25 7.17 16.46
N ALA A 78 -27.63 6.15 15.70
CA ALA A 78 -27.01 4.83 15.72
C ALA A 78 -25.90 4.71 14.66
N VAL A 79 -24.92 3.84 14.92
CA VAL A 79 -23.83 3.54 13.99
C VAL A 79 -23.84 2.06 13.63
N ASP A 80 -24.03 1.75 12.35
CA ASP A 80 -23.92 0.40 11.83
C ASP A 80 -22.44 0.09 11.52
N MET A 81 -21.75 -0.57 12.43
CA MET A 81 -20.33 -0.93 12.29
C MET A 81 -20.08 -1.92 11.14
N LYS A 82 -21.04 -2.74 10.74
CA LYS A 82 -20.90 -3.63 9.58
C LYS A 82 -20.80 -2.81 8.29
N ARG A 83 -21.68 -1.83 8.12
CA ARG A 83 -21.63 -0.90 6.98
C ARG A 83 -20.37 -0.04 6.98
N VAL A 84 -19.95 0.45 8.15
CA VAL A 84 -18.68 1.20 8.29
C VAL A 84 -17.50 0.34 7.83
N LYS A 85 -17.45 -0.93 8.25
CA LYS A 85 -16.40 -1.86 7.81
C LYS A 85 -16.44 -2.11 6.31
N VAL A 86 -17.60 -2.39 5.73
CA VAL A 86 -17.77 -2.62 4.28
C VAL A 86 -17.28 -1.40 3.48
N ARG A 87 -17.68 -0.18 3.90
CA ARG A 87 -17.22 1.07 3.29
C ARG A 87 -15.70 1.20 3.37
N LYS A 88 -15.09 0.95 4.53
CA LYS A 88 -13.65 1.02 4.73
C LYS A 88 -12.93 0.00 3.81
N ASP A 89 -13.42 -1.23 3.73
CA ASP A 89 -12.82 -2.27 2.89
C ASP A 89 -12.92 -1.93 1.39
N ALA A 90 -14.04 -1.31 0.96
CA ALA A 90 -14.21 -0.84 -0.42
C ALA A 90 -13.21 0.25 -0.80
N VAL A 91 -13.01 1.26 0.07
CA VAL A 91 -12.05 2.36 -0.17
C VAL A 91 -10.61 1.82 -0.22
N VAL A 92 -10.25 0.88 0.65
CA VAL A 92 -8.93 0.24 0.64
C VAL A 92 -8.70 -0.52 -0.67
N ARG A 93 -9.68 -1.35 -1.10
CA ARG A 93 -9.58 -2.08 -2.37
C ARG A 93 -9.44 -1.13 -3.54
N GLN A 94 -10.32 -0.15 -3.67
CA GLN A 94 -10.27 0.84 -4.75
C GLN A 94 -8.90 1.52 -4.84
N SER A 95 -8.29 1.85 -3.69
CA SER A 95 -6.99 2.51 -3.64
C SER A 95 -5.85 1.56 -4.06
N SER A 96 -5.88 0.31 -3.62
CA SER A 96 -4.88 -0.70 -3.98
C SER A 96 -4.97 -1.09 -5.45
N ASP A 97 -6.18 -1.38 -5.94
CA ASP A 97 -6.44 -1.76 -7.33
C ASP A 97 -6.13 -0.61 -8.30
N GLY A 98 -6.47 0.62 -7.91
CA GLY A 98 -6.13 1.83 -8.68
C GLY A 98 -4.63 2.04 -8.82
N LEU A 99 -3.87 1.79 -7.75
CA LEU A 99 -2.41 1.85 -7.77
C LEU A 99 -1.80 0.78 -8.67
N GLU A 100 -2.27 -0.47 -8.55
CA GLU A 100 -1.83 -1.56 -9.42
C GLU A 100 -2.10 -1.25 -10.89
N LYS A 101 -3.32 -0.80 -11.20
CA LYS A 101 -3.70 -0.42 -12.57
C LYS A 101 -2.83 0.71 -13.11
N TRP A 102 -2.51 1.71 -12.29
CA TRP A 102 -1.62 2.80 -12.68
C TRP A 102 -0.23 2.27 -13.05
N LEU A 103 0.38 1.44 -12.20
CA LEU A 103 1.70 0.86 -12.45
C LEU A 103 1.72 -0.02 -13.73
N ARG A 104 0.70 -0.88 -13.91
CA ARG A 104 0.62 -1.77 -15.09
C ARG A 104 0.39 -1.02 -16.40
N ASN A 105 -0.24 0.16 -16.35
CA ASN A 105 -0.50 1.00 -17.52
C ASN A 105 0.64 1.99 -17.82
N THR A 106 1.67 2.06 -16.98
CA THR A 106 2.81 2.95 -17.19
C THR A 106 3.76 2.34 -18.24
N GLN A 107 4.05 3.11 -19.28
CA GLN A 107 5.01 2.71 -20.31
C GLN A 107 6.41 2.49 -19.69
N ASN A 108 7.20 1.57 -20.23
CA ASN A 108 8.54 1.20 -19.77
C ASN A 108 8.60 0.62 -18.34
N LEU A 109 7.45 0.37 -17.70
CA LEU A 109 7.38 -0.22 -16.36
C LEU A 109 6.79 -1.63 -16.42
N THR A 110 7.53 -2.59 -15.87
CA THR A 110 7.08 -3.99 -15.71
C THR A 110 6.73 -4.24 -14.25
N VAL A 111 5.51 -4.70 -13.99
CA VAL A 111 5.07 -5.10 -12.66
C VAL A 111 5.28 -6.60 -12.49
N ILE A 112 6.01 -7.00 -11.45
CA ILE A 112 6.33 -8.40 -11.14
C ILE A 112 5.81 -8.72 -9.73
N GLU A 113 4.95 -9.73 -9.63
CA GLU A 113 4.42 -10.17 -8.36
C GLU A 113 5.28 -11.31 -7.80
N GLY A 114 5.79 -11.14 -6.58
CA GLY A 114 6.60 -12.15 -5.93
C GLY A 114 7.59 -11.59 -4.92
N HIS A 115 8.27 -12.50 -4.25
CA HIS A 115 9.28 -12.16 -3.25
C HIS A 115 10.66 -12.05 -3.87
N ALA A 116 11.18 -10.83 -3.97
CA ALA A 116 12.54 -10.58 -4.45
C ALA A 116 13.59 -11.08 -3.45
N ARG A 117 14.59 -11.78 -3.95
CA ARG A 117 15.78 -12.20 -3.19
C ARG A 117 17.02 -11.86 -3.99
N PHE A 118 17.95 -11.12 -3.39
CA PHE A 118 19.24 -10.86 -4.00
C PHE A 118 20.03 -12.17 -4.19
N VAL A 119 20.54 -12.34 -5.39
CA VAL A 119 21.50 -13.41 -5.73
C VAL A 119 22.93 -12.85 -5.60
N ASP A 120 23.11 -11.62 -6.04
CA ASP A 120 24.35 -10.83 -5.92
C ASP A 120 24.01 -9.32 -5.98
N ALA A 121 25.03 -8.48 -6.14
CA ALA A 121 24.86 -7.01 -6.16
C ALA A 121 24.02 -6.50 -7.34
N HIS A 122 23.94 -7.25 -8.44
CA HIS A 122 23.29 -6.84 -9.69
C HIS A 122 22.10 -7.70 -10.09
N ARG A 123 21.77 -8.75 -9.33
CA ARG A 123 20.71 -9.69 -9.67
C ARG A 123 19.81 -10.03 -8.51
N VAL A 124 18.51 -10.07 -8.80
CA VAL A 124 17.46 -10.56 -7.89
C VAL A 124 16.69 -11.70 -8.54
N ARG A 125 16.23 -12.63 -7.72
CA ARG A 125 15.34 -13.73 -8.12
C ARG A 125 13.94 -13.47 -7.58
N VAL A 126 12.93 -13.67 -8.45
CA VAL A 126 11.51 -13.63 -8.07
C VAL A 126 10.85 -14.89 -8.62
N GLY A 127 10.50 -15.85 -7.76
CA GLY A 127 10.11 -17.19 -8.21
C GLY A 127 11.24 -17.82 -9.04
N ASP A 128 10.92 -18.21 -10.27
CA ASP A 128 11.89 -18.81 -11.21
C ASP A 128 12.58 -17.74 -12.09
N GLU A 129 12.11 -16.49 -12.06
CA GLU A 129 12.68 -15.41 -12.87
C GLU A 129 13.95 -14.84 -12.24
N LEU A 130 14.96 -14.63 -13.07
CA LEU A 130 16.18 -13.91 -12.71
C LEU A 130 16.19 -12.56 -13.39
N LEU A 131 16.27 -11.47 -12.59
CA LEU A 131 16.24 -10.09 -13.04
C LEU A 131 17.60 -9.46 -12.75
N GLU A 132 18.10 -8.67 -13.68
CA GLU A 132 19.39 -7.97 -13.59
C GLU A 132 19.19 -6.47 -13.75
N ALA A 133 19.86 -5.66 -12.93
CA ALA A 133 19.89 -4.21 -13.07
C ALA A 133 21.14 -3.60 -12.41
N ASP A 134 21.49 -2.38 -12.87
CA ASP A 134 22.56 -1.60 -12.24
C ASP A 134 22.09 -0.85 -10.98
N LYS A 135 20.78 -0.56 -10.89
CA LYS A 135 20.18 0.22 -9.79
C LYS A 135 19.06 -0.53 -9.11
N PHE A 136 19.15 -0.65 -7.79
CA PHE A 136 18.09 -1.23 -6.95
C PHE A 136 17.61 -0.20 -5.93
N PHE A 137 16.28 -0.06 -5.84
CA PHE A 137 15.63 0.79 -4.86
C PHE A 137 14.81 -0.10 -3.91
N ILE A 138 15.26 -0.18 -2.65
CA ILE A 138 14.68 -1.08 -1.65
C ILE A 138 13.65 -0.31 -0.82
N ASN A 139 12.36 -0.54 -1.12
CA ASN A 139 11.21 0.10 -0.47
C ASN A 139 10.31 -0.94 0.22
N VAL A 140 10.92 -1.88 0.92
CA VAL A 140 10.26 -3.05 1.53
C VAL A 140 9.56 -2.76 2.86
N GLY A 141 9.64 -1.52 3.35
CA GLY A 141 9.08 -1.11 4.63
C GLY A 141 9.86 -1.66 5.83
N GLY A 142 9.23 -1.60 6.99
CA GLY A 142 9.81 -2.07 8.24
C GLY A 142 8.93 -3.12 8.94
N ARG A 143 9.42 -3.63 10.05
CA ARG A 143 8.68 -4.44 11.01
C ARG A 143 8.80 -3.82 12.38
N ALA A 144 7.76 -3.99 13.21
CA ALA A 144 7.83 -3.57 14.60
C ALA A 144 8.97 -4.30 15.32
N SER A 145 9.78 -3.53 16.04
CA SER A 145 10.76 -4.10 16.98
C SER A 145 10.00 -4.62 18.20
N ILE A 146 10.20 -5.89 18.54
CA ILE A 146 9.60 -6.51 19.71
C ILE A 146 10.64 -6.42 20.82
N PRO A 147 10.39 -5.60 21.87
CA PRO A 147 11.32 -5.50 22.98
C PRO A 147 11.42 -6.84 23.74
N PRO A 148 12.55 -7.14 24.38
CA PRO A 148 12.75 -8.37 25.13
C PRO A 148 12.05 -8.36 26.51
N LEU A 149 10.76 -8.01 26.50
CA LEU A 149 9.92 -8.00 27.70
C LEU A 149 9.25 -9.35 27.89
N ARG A 150 9.16 -9.78 29.17
CA ARG A 150 8.50 -11.03 29.55
C ARG A 150 7.01 -10.97 29.17
N GLY A 151 6.49 -11.99 28.48
CA GLY A 151 5.08 -12.08 28.09
C GLY A 151 4.73 -11.46 26.73
N VAL A 152 5.57 -10.61 26.11
CA VAL A 152 5.26 -9.96 24.83
C VAL A 152 5.17 -10.94 23.66
N ARG A 153 5.84 -12.08 23.74
CA ARG A 153 5.85 -13.14 22.70
C ARG A 153 4.96 -14.33 23.04
N GLN A 154 4.27 -14.28 24.17
CA GLN A 154 3.35 -15.36 24.55
C GLN A 154 1.97 -15.06 23.93
N ARG A 155 1.56 -15.87 22.97
CA ARG A 155 0.18 -16.05 22.50
C ARG A 155 -0.24 -17.45 22.89
#